data_d9ff93dd17ed600f126eae2da8043ac6
#
_entry.id   d9ff93dd17ed600f126eae2da8043ac6
#
_cell.length_a   1.000
_cell.length_b   1.000
_cell.length_c   1.000
_cell.angle_alpha   90.00
_cell.angle_beta   90.00
_cell.angle_gamma   90.00
#
_symmetry.space_group_name_H-M   'P 1'
#
loop_
_entity.id
_entity.type
_entity.pdbx_description
1 polymer ?
#
loop_
_entity_poly.entity_id
_entity_poly.type
_entity_poly.pdbx_seq_one_letter_code
_entity_poly.pdbx_strand_id
1 'polypeptide(L)'
;MQNHKKIFARKKDNVNFTQSTNLVNLKKKNMDMTLSGLNPTHFQGLVDGKQTGLYILVNKNGCELTLTNYGARIVSLMVPDKNGKMIDVVTGHNNIQEYLTSEEPYFGATCGRYANRIAKGKFTVDGVLYDKLAINNGPNSLHGGVKGFNFHVWDATQ
;
A
#
# COMPACT_ATOMS: atom_id res chain seq x y z
N MET A 1 -8.28 22.63 31.66
CA MET A 1 -8.71 22.69 30.25
C MET A 1 -7.52 22.99 29.35
N GLN A 2 -6.66 22.04 29.14
CA GLN A 2 -5.59 22.10 28.11
C GLN A 2 -4.99 20.70 28.01
N ASN A 3 -4.91 20.15 26.80
CA ASN A 3 -4.08 19.01 26.37
C ASN A 3 -4.79 17.81 25.74
N HIS A 4 -5.87 18.01 24.96
CA HIS A 4 -6.45 16.92 24.18
C HIS A 4 -6.20 17.02 22.65
N LYS A 5 -5.22 17.83 22.23
CA LYS A 5 -4.93 18.08 20.79
C LYS A 5 -3.71 17.33 20.22
N LYS A 6 -3.11 16.38 20.95
CA LYS A 6 -1.81 15.80 20.54
C LYS A 6 -1.83 14.40 19.91
N ILE A 7 -2.96 13.75 19.75
CA ILE A 7 -3.00 12.35 19.26
C ILE A 7 -3.15 12.25 17.71
N PHE A 8 -3.57 13.30 17.02
CA PHE A 8 -3.83 13.23 15.57
C PHE A 8 -2.98 14.13 14.67
N ALA A 9 -1.92 14.71 15.16
CA ALA A 9 -1.06 15.60 14.40
C ALA A 9 0.40 15.15 14.40
N ARG A 10 0.72 14.10 13.65
CA ARG A 10 2.04 13.91 13.04
C ARG A 10 1.90 13.59 11.56
N LYS A 11 1.71 14.62 10.79
CA LYS A 11 2.10 14.70 9.39
C LYS A 11 3.62 14.80 9.38
N LYS A 12 4.30 13.75 9.04
CA LYS A 12 5.71 13.52 8.68
C LYS A 12 6.28 12.34 9.47
N ASP A 13 5.75 11.16 9.25
CA ASP A 13 6.54 9.98 9.52
C ASP A 13 7.02 9.47 8.16
N ASN A 14 8.26 9.84 7.83
CA ASN A 14 9.04 9.11 6.87
C ASN A 14 9.11 7.67 7.40
N VAL A 15 8.40 6.75 6.78
CA VAL A 15 8.62 5.34 7.03
C VAL A 15 9.94 5.01 6.34
N ASN A 16 11.03 5.25 7.04
CA ASN A 16 12.33 4.73 6.66
C ASN A 16 12.31 3.22 6.85
N PHE A 17 12.20 2.47 5.77
CA PHE A 17 12.55 1.05 5.74
C PHE A 17 14.09 0.91 5.84
N THR A 18 14.68 1.44 6.88
CA THR A 18 16.05 1.17 7.24
C THR A 18 16.06 0.55 8.61
N GLN A 19 16.19 -0.78 8.68
CA GLN A 19 17.28 -1.36 9.45
C GLN A 19 17.32 -2.88 9.41
N SER A 20 18.53 -3.26 9.02
CA SER A 20 19.28 -4.46 9.37
C SER A 20 18.60 -5.80 9.11
N THR A 21 18.96 -6.38 7.99
CA THR A 21 19.98 -7.41 7.89
C THR A 21 20.21 -7.72 6.41
N ASN A 22 21.46 -7.64 5.97
CA ASN A 22 21.96 -8.02 4.65
C ASN A 22 21.36 -7.25 3.49
N LEU A 23 22.03 -6.17 3.16
CA LEU A 23 21.85 -5.34 1.98
C LEU A 23 21.35 -6.12 0.78
N VAL A 24 20.08 -5.99 0.50
CA VAL A 24 19.54 -6.24 -0.82
C VAL A 24 20.28 -5.28 -1.74
N ASN A 25 21.07 -5.80 -2.67
CA ASN A 25 21.65 -5.01 -3.74
C ASN A 25 20.51 -4.47 -4.60
N LEU A 26 20.06 -3.27 -4.29
CA LEU A 26 19.11 -2.49 -5.08
C LEU A 26 19.87 -2.04 -6.35
N LYS A 27 20.03 -2.95 -7.30
CA LYS A 27 20.44 -2.56 -8.64
C LYS A 27 19.30 -1.75 -9.23
N LYS A 28 19.57 -0.49 -9.54
CA LYS A 28 18.75 0.35 -10.41
C LYS A 28 18.64 -0.38 -11.75
N LYS A 29 17.69 -1.31 -11.85
CA LYS A 29 17.44 -2.05 -13.07
C LYS A 29 16.68 -1.09 -14.00
N ASN A 30 17.34 -0.64 -15.06
CA ASN A 30 16.71 0.10 -16.13
C ASN A 30 15.44 -0.65 -16.57
N MET A 31 14.31 0.04 -16.65
CA MET A 31 13.04 -0.24 -17.30
C MET A 31 12.77 -1.67 -17.85
N ASP A 32 13.43 -2.70 -17.33
CA ASP A 32 13.21 -4.08 -17.69
C ASP A 32 11.92 -4.59 -17.06
N MET A 33 11.26 -5.53 -17.73
CA MET A 33 10.08 -6.22 -17.20
C MET A 33 10.44 -6.93 -15.89
N THR A 34 9.49 -6.95 -14.95
CA THR A 34 9.60 -7.73 -13.71
C THR A 34 9.57 -9.24 -14.01
N LEU A 35 9.91 -10.08 -13.02
CA LEU A 35 9.75 -11.54 -13.15
C LEU A 35 8.29 -11.95 -13.41
N SER A 36 7.33 -11.19 -12.90
CA SER A 36 5.90 -11.39 -13.15
C SER A 36 5.42 -10.84 -14.49
N GLY A 37 6.30 -10.22 -15.29
CA GLY A 37 5.98 -9.64 -16.60
C GLY A 37 5.35 -8.24 -16.54
N LEU A 38 5.42 -7.56 -15.39
CA LEU A 38 4.93 -6.19 -15.28
C LEU A 38 5.92 -5.21 -15.90
N ASN A 39 5.39 -4.21 -16.61
CA ASN A 39 6.17 -3.09 -17.13
C ASN A 39 6.13 -1.92 -16.11
N PRO A 40 7.27 -1.52 -15.52
CA PRO A 40 7.30 -0.43 -14.53
C PRO A 40 6.76 0.90 -15.07
N THR A 41 6.86 1.15 -16.38
CA THR A 41 6.35 2.40 -16.97
C THR A 41 4.83 2.51 -16.92
N HIS A 42 4.11 1.39 -16.88
CA HIS A 42 2.65 1.37 -16.75
C HIS A 42 2.14 1.79 -15.37
N PHE A 43 3.04 1.92 -14.39
CA PHE A 43 2.72 2.38 -13.05
C PHE A 43 3.09 3.86 -12.83
N GLN A 44 3.64 4.52 -13.85
CA GLN A 44 3.97 5.94 -13.79
C GLN A 44 2.75 6.77 -14.15
N GLY A 45 2.40 7.70 -13.25
CA GLY A 45 1.26 8.60 -13.44
C GLY A 45 1.20 9.64 -12.33
N LEU A 46 0.29 10.60 -12.46
CA LEU A 46 0.00 11.59 -11.43
C LEU A 46 -1.35 11.28 -10.78
N VAL A 47 -1.34 11.09 -9.46
CA VAL A 47 -2.55 10.90 -8.66
C VAL A 47 -2.50 11.88 -7.49
N ASP A 48 -3.51 12.73 -7.36
CA ASP A 48 -3.56 13.81 -6.37
C ASP A 48 -2.29 14.71 -6.39
N GLY A 49 -1.74 14.96 -7.59
CA GLY A 49 -0.53 15.77 -7.79
C GLY A 49 0.79 15.10 -7.38
N LYS A 50 0.77 13.81 -7.02
CA LYS A 50 1.95 13.02 -6.68
C LYS A 50 2.27 11.99 -7.75
N GLN A 51 3.57 11.79 -8.01
CA GLN A 51 4.05 10.78 -8.95
C GLN A 51 3.90 9.38 -8.37
N THR A 52 3.28 8.49 -9.15
CA THR A 52 3.24 7.05 -8.85
C THR A 52 4.38 6.31 -9.55
N GLY A 53 4.70 5.11 -9.05
CA GLY A 53 5.74 4.25 -9.63
C GLY A 53 5.64 2.82 -9.14
N LEU A 54 6.43 1.94 -9.76
CA LEU A 54 6.64 0.55 -9.35
C LEU A 54 8.05 0.39 -8.78
N TYR A 55 8.15 -0.23 -7.62
CA TYR A 55 9.37 -0.48 -6.88
C TYR A 55 9.63 -1.99 -6.84
N ILE A 56 10.84 -2.42 -7.17
CA ILE A 56 11.18 -3.83 -7.35
C ILE A 56 12.25 -4.20 -6.33
N LEU A 57 11.94 -5.16 -5.47
CA LEU A 57 12.84 -5.70 -4.46
C LEU A 57 13.15 -7.17 -4.78
N VAL A 58 14.43 -7.51 -4.84
CA VAL A 58 14.87 -8.90 -5.11
C VAL A 58 15.74 -9.36 -3.96
N ASN A 59 15.42 -10.50 -3.37
CA ASN A 59 16.25 -11.08 -2.33
C ASN A 59 17.38 -11.94 -2.89
N LYS A 60 18.32 -12.38 -2.04
CA LYS A 60 19.46 -13.21 -2.45
C LYS A 60 19.08 -14.56 -3.08
N ASN A 61 17.86 -15.03 -2.84
CA ASN A 61 17.35 -16.31 -3.37
C ASN A 61 16.55 -16.11 -4.68
N GLY A 62 16.51 -14.89 -5.22
CA GLY A 62 15.82 -14.58 -6.46
C GLY A 62 14.31 -14.35 -6.34
N CYS A 63 13.72 -14.41 -5.14
CA CYS A 63 12.33 -13.99 -4.98
C CYS A 63 12.22 -12.49 -5.28
N GLU A 64 11.17 -12.10 -5.99
CA GLU A 64 10.93 -10.70 -6.36
C GLU A 64 9.61 -10.23 -5.77
N LEU A 65 9.65 -9.08 -5.11
CA LEU A 65 8.48 -8.35 -4.62
C LEU A 65 8.36 -7.05 -5.40
N THR A 66 7.21 -6.78 -5.99
CA THR A 66 6.91 -5.50 -6.60
C THR A 66 5.86 -4.75 -5.79
N LEU A 67 6.07 -3.44 -5.61
CA LEU A 67 5.17 -2.56 -4.89
C LEU A 67 4.89 -1.31 -5.70
N THR A 68 3.69 -0.76 -5.57
CA THR A 68 3.42 0.61 -5.99
C THR A 68 3.23 1.51 -4.78
N ASN A 69 3.67 2.77 -4.88
CA ASN A 69 3.44 3.76 -3.84
C ASN A 69 1.98 4.26 -3.80
N TYR A 70 1.15 3.93 -4.78
CA TYR A 70 -0.29 4.16 -4.68
C TYR A 70 -0.94 3.11 -3.77
N GLY A 71 -1.36 3.53 -2.59
CA GLY A 71 -1.91 2.65 -1.57
C GLY A 71 -0.87 1.79 -0.84
N ALA A 72 0.44 2.03 -1.06
CA ALA A 72 1.53 1.19 -0.55
C ALA A 72 1.22 -0.30 -0.77
N ARG A 73 0.92 -0.65 -2.04
CA ARG A 73 0.39 -1.96 -2.44
C ARG A 73 1.48 -2.93 -2.83
N ILE A 74 1.31 -4.17 -2.43
CA ILE A 74 1.99 -5.29 -3.06
C ILE A 74 1.28 -5.56 -4.39
N VAL A 75 2.02 -5.51 -5.50
CA VAL A 75 1.49 -5.73 -6.84
C VAL A 75 1.73 -7.17 -7.28
N SER A 76 2.91 -7.73 -6.97
CA SER A 76 3.33 -9.08 -7.31
C SER A 76 4.33 -9.58 -6.28
N LEU A 77 4.31 -10.87 -5.99
CA LEU A 77 5.31 -11.56 -5.18
C LEU A 77 5.66 -12.89 -5.85
N MET A 78 6.81 -12.91 -6.49
CA MET A 78 7.35 -14.10 -7.16
C MET A 78 8.13 -14.94 -6.18
N VAL A 79 7.68 -16.16 -5.95
CA VAL A 79 8.30 -17.15 -5.08
C VAL A 79 8.44 -18.51 -5.79
N PRO A 80 9.43 -19.34 -5.45
CA PRO A 80 9.55 -20.67 -6.03
C PRO A 80 8.46 -21.61 -5.49
N ASP A 81 7.87 -22.39 -6.37
CA ASP A 81 7.06 -23.55 -5.99
C ASP A 81 7.96 -24.72 -5.50
N LYS A 82 7.35 -25.85 -5.17
CA LYS A 82 8.06 -27.04 -4.73
C LYS A 82 9.08 -27.63 -5.74
N ASN A 83 8.97 -27.23 -7.00
CA ASN A 83 9.86 -27.65 -8.10
C ASN A 83 10.89 -26.56 -8.46
N GLY A 84 10.90 -25.44 -7.75
CA GLY A 84 11.77 -24.30 -8.01
C GLY A 84 11.25 -23.35 -9.11
N LYS A 85 10.06 -23.58 -9.67
CA LYS A 85 9.45 -22.67 -10.64
C LYS A 85 8.91 -21.44 -9.93
N MET A 86 9.30 -20.24 -10.40
CA MET A 86 8.78 -18.98 -9.88
C MET A 86 7.31 -18.81 -10.26
N ILE A 87 6.48 -18.55 -9.25
CA ILE A 87 5.04 -18.28 -9.39
C ILE A 87 4.69 -16.98 -8.66
N ASP A 88 3.73 -16.24 -9.19
CA ASP A 88 3.15 -15.10 -8.49
C ASP A 88 2.08 -15.58 -7.52
N VAL A 89 2.18 -15.17 -6.27
CA VAL A 89 1.22 -15.55 -5.20
C VAL A 89 0.35 -14.39 -4.77
N VAL A 90 0.36 -13.27 -5.51
CA VAL A 90 -0.44 -12.07 -5.22
C VAL A 90 -1.39 -11.78 -6.38
N THR A 91 -2.64 -11.49 -6.06
CA THR A 91 -3.59 -10.91 -7.02
C THR A 91 -3.37 -9.41 -7.10
N GLY A 92 -3.03 -8.92 -8.30
CA GLY A 92 -2.78 -7.51 -8.57
C GLY A 92 -3.26 -7.09 -9.97
N HIS A 93 -3.07 -5.82 -10.29
CA HIS A 93 -3.35 -5.25 -11.60
C HIS A 93 -2.05 -4.95 -12.36
N ASN A 94 -2.14 -4.80 -13.69
CA ASN A 94 -0.97 -4.67 -14.55
C ASN A 94 -0.51 -3.22 -14.76
N ASN A 95 -1.28 -2.25 -14.28
CA ASN A 95 -0.98 -0.82 -14.44
C ASN A 95 -1.72 0.02 -13.39
N ILE A 96 -1.31 1.29 -13.29
CA ILE A 96 -1.91 2.21 -12.32
C ILE A 96 -3.37 2.53 -12.63
N GLN A 97 -3.75 2.60 -13.91
CA GLN A 97 -5.12 2.93 -14.30
C GLN A 97 -6.13 1.88 -13.85
N GLU A 98 -5.77 0.60 -13.93
CA GLU A 98 -6.61 -0.48 -13.43
C GLU A 98 -6.84 -0.36 -11.93
N TYR A 99 -5.82 0.02 -11.13
CA TYR A 99 -5.99 0.28 -9.70
C TYR A 99 -6.90 1.47 -9.40
N LEU A 100 -6.89 2.51 -10.26
CA LEU A 100 -7.71 3.70 -10.08
C LEU A 100 -9.17 3.47 -10.41
N THR A 101 -9.47 2.53 -11.32
CA THR A 101 -10.83 2.26 -11.83
C THR A 101 -11.43 0.96 -11.31
N SER A 102 -10.67 0.15 -10.57
CA SER A 102 -11.11 -1.15 -10.06
C SER A 102 -12.28 -1.00 -9.08
N GLU A 103 -13.29 -1.84 -9.25
CA GLU A 103 -14.37 -2.02 -8.26
C GLU A 103 -13.87 -2.69 -6.97
N GLU A 104 -12.72 -3.41 -7.03
CA GLU A 104 -12.04 -3.97 -5.86
C GLU A 104 -10.81 -3.12 -5.49
N PRO A 105 -10.98 -2.12 -4.61
CA PRO A 105 -9.93 -1.13 -4.34
C PRO A 105 -8.87 -1.61 -3.34
N TYR A 106 -8.90 -2.87 -2.90
CA TYR A 106 -8.06 -3.32 -1.79
C TYR A 106 -7.01 -4.35 -2.17
N PHE A 107 -6.94 -4.83 -3.42
CA PHE A 107 -5.89 -5.77 -3.83
C PHE A 107 -4.50 -5.27 -3.46
N GLY A 108 -3.81 -6.06 -2.62
CA GLY A 108 -2.46 -5.78 -2.13
C GLY A 108 -2.30 -4.53 -1.28
N ALA A 109 -3.36 -3.76 -1.02
CA ALA A 109 -3.31 -2.45 -0.41
C ALA A 109 -2.98 -2.48 1.09
N THR A 110 -2.28 -1.45 1.55
CA THR A 110 -2.18 -1.14 2.97
C THR A 110 -3.47 -0.51 3.46
N CYS A 111 -4.22 -1.24 4.29
CA CYS A 111 -5.47 -0.77 4.87
C CYS A 111 -5.22 0.06 6.13
N GLY A 112 -5.87 1.21 6.24
CA GLY A 112 -5.68 2.10 7.39
C GLY A 112 -6.46 3.43 7.28
N ARG A 113 -6.44 4.23 8.40
CA ARG A 113 -5.71 3.92 9.65
C ARG A 113 -6.19 2.65 10.37
N TYR A 114 -7.50 2.45 10.46
CA TYR A 114 -8.07 1.26 11.07
C TYR A 114 -8.43 0.26 9.96
N ALA A 115 -7.88 -0.94 10.04
CA ALA A 115 -8.19 -2.01 9.10
C ALA A 115 -9.51 -2.69 9.49
N ASN A 116 -10.23 -3.18 8.47
CA ASN A 116 -11.53 -3.79 8.61
C ASN A 116 -12.62 -2.81 9.13
N ARG A 117 -13.68 -3.29 9.73
CA ARG A 117 -14.91 -2.53 9.98
C ARG A 117 -14.97 -1.93 11.38
N ILE A 118 -15.44 -0.67 11.44
CA ILE A 118 -15.94 -0.05 12.67
C ILE A 118 -17.46 0.02 12.54
N ALA A 119 -18.14 -0.70 13.42
CA ALA A 119 -19.60 -0.81 13.41
C ALA A 119 -20.26 0.59 13.52
N LYS A 120 -21.19 0.87 12.62
CA LYS A 120 -21.93 2.16 12.55
C LYS A 120 -21.00 3.39 12.51
N GLY A 121 -19.70 3.21 12.15
CA GLY A 121 -18.72 4.29 12.13
C GLY A 121 -18.51 4.95 13.49
N LYS A 122 -18.66 4.23 14.60
CA LYS A 122 -18.59 4.78 15.96
C LYS A 122 -17.74 3.91 16.86
N PHE A 123 -16.93 4.56 17.71
CA PHE A 123 -16.19 3.90 18.78
C PHE A 123 -15.89 4.88 19.92
N THR A 124 -15.53 4.36 21.08
CA THR A 124 -15.16 5.17 22.24
C THR A 124 -13.73 4.82 22.67
N VAL A 125 -12.92 5.85 22.93
CA VAL A 125 -11.57 5.71 23.47
C VAL A 125 -11.44 6.69 24.64
N ASP A 126 -10.99 6.21 25.79
CA ASP A 126 -10.81 7.01 27.00
C ASP A 126 -12.08 7.82 27.40
N GLY A 127 -13.25 7.21 27.23
CA GLY A 127 -14.54 7.83 27.51
C GLY A 127 -15.01 8.88 26.47
N VAL A 128 -14.23 9.14 25.44
CA VAL A 128 -14.59 10.07 24.35
C VAL A 128 -15.21 9.30 23.19
N LEU A 129 -16.42 9.69 22.81
CA LEU A 129 -17.13 9.13 21.66
C LEU A 129 -16.65 9.77 20.35
N TYR A 130 -16.27 8.91 19.39
CA TYR A 130 -15.99 9.25 18.00
C TYR A 130 -17.09 8.67 17.12
N ASP A 131 -17.99 9.51 16.60
CA ASP A 131 -19.19 9.08 15.87
C ASP A 131 -19.34 9.70 14.48
N LYS A 132 -18.29 10.35 13.97
CA LYS A 132 -18.27 11.03 12.67
C LYS A 132 -17.36 10.36 11.64
N LEU A 133 -17.16 9.04 11.77
CA LEU A 133 -16.40 8.32 10.74
C LEU A 133 -17.23 8.18 9.47
N ALA A 134 -16.53 8.28 8.34
CA ALA A 134 -17.17 8.08 7.04
C ALA A 134 -17.72 6.64 6.91
N ILE A 135 -18.97 6.53 6.47
CA ILE A 135 -19.64 5.27 6.21
C ILE A 135 -19.46 4.93 4.73
N ASN A 136 -18.78 3.83 4.45
CA ASN A 136 -18.45 3.39 3.08
C ASN A 136 -18.70 1.91 2.83
N ASN A 137 -19.28 1.18 3.81
CA ASN A 137 -19.59 -0.23 3.66
C ASN A 137 -20.86 -0.59 4.45
N GLY A 138 -22.03 -0.50 3.79
CA GLY A 138 -23.32 -0.62 4.46
C GLY A 138 -23.42 0.38 5.60
N PRO A 139 -23.74 -0.04 6.86
CA PRO A 139 -23.79 0.88 7.99
C PRO A 139 -22.42 1.15 8.63
N ASN A 140 -21.31 0.62 8.08
CA ASN A 140 -20.01 0.59 8.75
C ASN A 140 -18.99 1.51 8.07
N SER A 141 -17.97 1.93 8.82
CA SER A 141 -16.73 2.44 8.27
C SER A 141 -15.78 1.27 8.00
N LEU A 142 -15.21 1.19 6.79
CA LEU A 142 -14.32 0.10 6.35
C LEU A 142 -12.98 0.69 5.92
N HIS A 143 -11.88 0.09 6.39
CA HIS A 143 -10.50 0.33 5.95
C HIS A 143 -10.07 1.82 5.94
N GLY A 144 -10.56 2.61 6.89
CA GLY A 144 -10.23 4.04 6.99
C GLY A 144 -11.23 4.97 6.30
N GLY A 145 -12.38 4.44 5.84
CA GLY A 145 -13.47 5.22 5.25
C GLY A 145 -13.28 5.49 3.76
N VAL A 146 -13.90 6.57 3.27
CA VAL A 146 -13.97 6.89 1.83
C VAL A 146 -12.60 7.14 1.20
N LYS A 147 -11.66 7.68 1.96
CA LYS A 147 -10.28 7.94 1.50
C LYS A 147 -9.28 7.38 2.51
N GLY A 148 -9.23 6.03 2.61
CA GLY A 148 -8.26 5.31 3.43
C GLY A 148 -6.86 5.28 2.82
N PHE A 149 -5.92 4.60 3.47
CA PHE A 149 -4.52 4.51 3.05
C PHE A 149 -4.34 3.91 1.65
N ASN A 150 -5.26 3.05 1.23
CA ASN A 150 -5.29 2.44 -0.11
C ASN A 150 -5.48 3.46 -1.25
N PHE A 151 -5.95 4.68 -0.98
CA PHE A 151 -6.14 5.75 -1.96
C PHE A 151 -5.05 6.83 -1.89
N HIS A 152 -4.05 6.70 -1.03
CA HIS A 152 -2.97 7.68 -0.91
C HIS A 152 -1.76 7.29 -1.77
N VAL A 153 -1.14 8.29 -2.39
CA VAL A 153 0.22 8.13 -2.93
C VAL A 153 1.21 8.43 -1.82
N TRP A 154 1.97 7.43 -1.43
CA TRP A 154 2.97 7.49 -0.38
C TRP A 154 4.29 8.03 -0.94
N ASP A 155 5.03 8.76 -0.11
CA ASP A 155 6.39 9.12 -0.47
C ASP A 155 7.27 7.87 -0.30
N ALA A 156 7.95 7.50 -1.38
CA ALA A 156 8.79 6.31 -1.42
C ALA A 156 10.22 6.69 -1.80
N THR A 157 11.19 6.14 -1.10
CA THR A 157 12.63 6.28 -1.37
C THR A 157 13.24 4.89 -1.52
N GLN A 158 14.13 4.73 -2.48
CA GLN A 158 14.82 3.49 -2.79
C GLN A 158 16.33 3.73 -2.88
#